data_dbeff653738980be4246699b69a0d7eb
#
_entry.id   dbeff653738980be4246699b69a0d7eb
#
_cell.length_a   1.000
_cell.length_b   1.000
_cell.length_c   1.000
_cell.angle_alpha   90.00
_cell.angle_beta   90.00
_cell.angle_gamma   90.00
#
_symmetry.space_group_name_H-M   'P 1'
#
loop_
_entity.id
_entity.type
_entity.pdbx_description
1 polymer ?
#
loop_
_entity_poly.entity_id
_entity_poly.type
_entity_poly.pdbx_seq_one_letter_code
_entity_poly.pdbx_strand_id
1 'polypeptide(L)'
;MIPLYLGTVQGYSPLQIGEVLIWVGLPQFLIFPFLPLLMKRFDQRLLVCCGCLIFAVSCYMNISMSFDYAGDQLRLANLVRAFGQPFTIVPITGLAVATLAAQDAGSGSAIFNIFRNIGGSSGMAILSTLVTRREQFHDLRIGELVTVYSPATQARLAAVQENFVGKGFDATMALKQSYAAVKSVVTREAFVMAFNDAFLVISIALLVCAGAIWFCKKPSAEETRVPAG
;
A
#
# COMPACT_ATOMS: atom_id res chain seq x y z
N MET A 1 2.99 -1.36 1.86
CA MET A 1 2.15 -0.59 2.78
C MET A 1 1.21 -1.45 3.63
N ILE A 2 0.34 -2.34 3.06
CA ILE A 2 -0.58 -3.18 3.87
C ILE A 2 0.13 -4.00 4.95
N PRO A 3 1.22 -4.73 4.69
CA PRO A 3 1.92 -5.46 5.76
C PRO A 3 2.45 -4.54 6.87
N LEU A 4 2.92 -3.35 6.50
CA LEU A 4 3.40 -2.38 7.46
C LEU A 4 2.25 -1.85 8.34
N TYR A 5 1.10 -1.52 7.74
CA TYR A 5 -0.10 -1.13 8.47
C TYR A 5 -0.57 -2.22 9.46
N LEU A 6 -0.69 -3.46 8.98
CA LEU A 6 -1.15 -4.57 9.82
C LEU A 6 -0.18 -4.87 10.98
N GLY A 7 1.14 -4.75 10.74
CA GLY A 7 2.14 -4.96 11.78
C GLY A 7 2.21 -3.82 12.78
N THR A 8 2.17 -2.55 12.34
CA THR A 8 2.35 -1.38 13.23
C THR A 8 1.07 -0.95 13.94
N VAL A 9 -0.08 -0.99 13.24
CA VAL A 9 -1.36 -0.48 13.77
C VAL A 9 -2.17 -1.60 14.42
N GLN A 10 -2.26 -2.76 13.75
CA GLN A 10 -3.08 -3.89 14.20
C GLN A 10 -2.30 -4.89 15.07
N GLY A 11 -0.96 -4.81 15.09
CA GLY A 11 -0.14 -5.74 15.87
C GLY A 11 -0.20 -7.19 15.35
N TYR A 12 -0.52 -7.39 14.06
CA TYR A 12 -0.64 -8.72 13.47
C TYR A 12 0.71 -9.43 13.42
N SER A 13 0.71 -10.72 13.74
CA SER A 13 1.85 -11.60 13.54
C SER A 13 2.12 -11.80 12.02
N PRO A 14 3.35 -12.19 11.64
CA PRO A 14 3.67 -12.47 10.23
C PRO A 14 2.74 -13.50 9.57
N LEU A 15 2.24 -14.48 10.35
CA LEU A 15 1.29 -15.48 9.86
C LEU A 15 -0.06 -14.85 9.51
N GLN A 16 -0.61 -14.03 10.39
CA GLN A 16 -1.88 -13.31 10.17
C GLN A 16 -1.78 -12.33 8.98
N ILE A 17 -0.63 -11.66 8.83
CA ILE A 17 -0.36 -10.82 7.66
C ILE A 17 -0.37 -11.66 6.39
N GLY A 18 0.23 -12.86 6.42
CA GLY A 18 0.21 -13.81 5.31
C GLY A 18 -1.21 -14.22 4.91
N GLU A 19 -2.08 -14.51 5.88
CA GLU A 19 -3.49 -14.84 5.65
C GLU A 19 -4.26 -13.71 4.93
N VAL A 20 -4.00 -12.46 5.30
CA VAL A 20 -4.60 -11.31 4.62
C VAL A 20 -4.05 -11.16 3.20
N LEU A 21 -2.77 -11.44 2.98
CA LEU A 21 -2.12 -11.30 1.67
C LEU A 21 -2.45 -12.45 0.70
N ILE A 22 -2.94 -13.59 1.18
CA ILE A 22 -3.33 -14.71 0.32
C ILE A 22 -4.44 -14.30 -0.67
N TRP A 23 -5.31 -13.36 -0.28
CA TRP A 23 -6.35 -12.80 -1.13
C TRP A 23 -5.82 -11.95 -2.30
N VAL A 24 -4.54 -11.56 -2.24
CA VAL A 24 -3.84 -10.96 -3.39
C VAL A 24 -3.12 -12.04 -4.19
N GLY A 25 -2.39 -12.94 -3.54
CA GLY A 25 -1.53 -13.91 -4.20
C GLY A 25 -2.31 -14.97 -4.99
N LEU A 26 -3.38 -15.52 -4.42
CA LEU A 26 -4.13 -16.61 -5.00
C LEU A 26 -4.80 -16.22 -6.34
N PRO A 27 -5.53 -15.10 -6.46
CA PRO A 27 -6.08 -14.67 -7.74
C PRO A 27 -5.00 -14.33 -8.78
N GLN A 28 -3.86 -13.77 -8.34
CA GLN A 28 -2.75 -13.48 -9.25
C GLN A 28 -2.21 -14.74 -9.92
N PHE A 29 -2.09 -15.85 -9.18
CA PHE A 29 -1.65 -17.13 -9.73
C PHE A 29 -2.54 -17.61 -10.87
N LEU A 30 -3.85 -17.35 -10.79
CA LEU A 30 -4.79 -17.69 -11.85
C LEU A 30 -4.70 -16.75 -13.07
N ILE A 31 -4.34 -15.47 -12.83
CA ILE A 31 -4.32 -14.44 -13.87
C ILE A 31 -3.02 -14.52 -14.71
N PHE A 32 -1.88 -14.83 -14.09
CA PHE A 32 -0.58 -14.85 -14.76
C PHE A 32 -0.53 -15.66 -16.05
N PRO A 33 -1.08 -16.89 -16.15
CA PRO A 33 -1.07 -17.68 -17.39
C PRO A 33 -1.85 -17.05 -18.56
N PHE A 34 -2.87 -16.24 -18.26
CA PHE A 34 -3.71 -15.61 -19.28
C PHE A 34 -3.12 -14.31 -19.83
N LEU A 35 -2.19 -13.68 -19.10
CA LEU A 35 -1.58 -12.42 -19.53
C LEU A 35 -0.87 -12.49 -20.88
N PRO A 36 -0.04 -13.50 -21.19
CA PRO A 36 0.60 -13.60 -22.51
C PRO A 36 -0.40 -13.71 -23.66
N LEU A 37 -1.56 -14.35 -23.43
CA LEU A 37 -2.63 -14.41 -24.43
C LEU A 37 -3.27 -13.02 -24.65
N LEU A 38 -3.52 -12.30 -23.57
CA LEU A 38 -4.06 -10.94 -23.65
C LEU A 38 -3.08 -9.97 -24.32
N MET A 39 -1.78 -10.07 -24.02
CA MET A 39 -0.74 -9.24 -24.63
C MET A 39 -0.60 -9.48 -26.16
N LYS A 40 -0.98 -10.66 -26.66
CA LYS A 40 -1.06 -10.93 -28.12
C LYS A 40 -2.26 -10.29 -28.79
N ARG A 41 -3.35 -10.03 -28.06
CA ARG A 41 -4.62 -9.53 -28.60
C ARG A 41 -4.82 -8.03 -28.39
N PHE A 42 -4.29 -7.48 -27.30
CA PHE A 42 -4.48 -6.12 -26.88
C PHE A 42 -3.15 -5.35 -26.85
N ASP A 43 -3.22 -4.06 -27.08
CA ASP A 43 -2.06 -3.16 -26.93
C ASP A 43 -1.55 -3.20 -25.49
N GLN A 44 -0.26 -3.46 -25.31
CA GLN A 44 0.37 -3.56 -24.00
C GLN A 44 0.21 -2.28 -23.17
N ARG A 45 0.16 -1.10 -23.82
CA ARG A 45 -0.08 0.19 -23.15
C ARG A 45 -1.46 0.24 -22.53
N LEU A 46 -2.47 -0.24 -23.24
CA LEU A 46 -3.84 -0.28 -22.76
C LEU A 46 -3.96 -1.21 -21.56
N LEU A 47 -3.27 -2.36 -21.59
CA LEU A 47 -3.21 -3.29 -20.45
C LEU A 47 -2.56 -2.64 -19.23
N VAL A 48 -1.43 -1.93 -19.39
CA VAL A 48 -0.78 -1.21 -18.28
C VAL A 48 -1.68 -0.11 -17.75
N CYS A 49 -2.32 0.67 -18.63
CA CYS A 49 -3.24 1.74 -18.22
C CYS A 49 -4.40 1.17 -17.39
N CYS A 50 -5.07 0.12 -17.89
CA CYS A 50 -6.14 -0.57 -17.15
C CYS A 50 -5.63 -1.14 -15.81
N GLY A 51 -4.46 -1.76 -15.82
CA GLY A 51 -3.82 -2.27 -14.61
C GLY A 51 -3.57 -1.19 -13.57
N CYS A 52 -3.01 -0.06 -13.98
CA CYS A 52 -2.78 1.10 -13.11
C CYS A 52 -4.09 1.68 -12.57
N LEU A 53 -5.14 1.79 -13.39
CA LEU A 53 -6.45 2.27 -12.97
C LEU A 53 -7.10 1.34 -11.93
N ILE A 54 -7.11 0.04 -12.18
CA ILE A 54 -7.65 -0.95 -11.23
C ILE A 54 -6.85 -0.91 -9.91
N PHE A 55 -5.53 -0.81 -10.00
CA PHE A 55 -4.69 -0.72 -8.81
C PHE A 55 -4.89 0.61 -8.07
N ALA A 56 -5.08 1.73 -8.76
CA ALA A 56 -5.40 3.03 -8.17
C ALA A 56 -6.75 2.97 -7.42
N VAL A 57 -7.77 2.34 -8.00
CA VAL A 57 -9.07 2.11 -7.34
C VAL A 57 -8.87 1.28 -6.05
N SER A 58 -8.08 0.22 -6.09
CA SER A 58 -7.77 -0.57 -4.88
C SER A 58 -7.10 0.28 -3.79
N CYS A 59 -6.15 1.15 -4.15
CA CYS A 59 -5.52 2.07 -3.20
C CYS A 59 -6.53 3.11 -2.68
N TYR A 60 -7.39 3.64 -3.56
CA TYR A 60 -8.44 4.58 -3.18
C TYR A 60 -9.44 3.98 -2.18
N MET A 61 -9.78 2.71 -2.29
CA MET A 61 -10.62 2.01 -1.30
C MET A 61 -10.03 2.01 0.11
N ASN A 62 -8.71 2.16 0.23
CA ASN A 62 -8.00 2.17 1.52
C ASN A 62 -7.69 3.59 2.04
N ILE A 63 -8.27 4.66 1.50
CA ILE A 63 -8.05 6.03 1.99
C ILE A 63 -8.91 6.42 3.21
N SER A 64 -9.91 5.62 3.52
CA SER A 64 -10.85 5.84 4.62
C SER A 64 -10.78 4.72 5.66
N MET A 65 -9.59 4.15 5.87
CA MET A 65 -9.41 3.15 6.92
C MET A 65 -9.61 3.78 8.30
N SER A 66 -10.23 3.03 9.20
CA SER A 66 -10.31 3.30 10.64
C SER A 66 -9.50 2.25 11.39
N PHE A 67 -9.34 2.43 12.71
CA PHE A 67 -8.67 1.40 13.52
C PHE A 67 -9.34 0.02 13.42
N ASP A 68 -10.66 -0.02 13.31
CA ASP A 68 -11.41 -1.27 13.19
C ASP A 68 -11.32 -1.92 11.80
N TYR A 69 -10.58 -1.27 10.88
CA TYR A 69 -10.36 -1.76 9.52
C TYR A 69 -9.33 -2.89 9.52
N ALA A 70 -9.82 -4.10 9.76
CA ALA A 70 -9.03 -5.31 9.91
C ALA A 70 -8.97 -6.15 8.61
N GLY A 71 -8.43 -7.36 8.70
CA GLY A 71 -8.19 -8.23 7.55
C GLY A 71 -9.41 -8.48 6.65
N ASP A 72 -10.60 -8.54 7.21
CA ASP A 72 -11.83 -8.81 6.44
C ASP A 72 -12.22 -7.66 5.51
N GLN A 73 -12.12 -6.42 5.99
CA GLN A 73 -12.41 -5.24 5.19
C GLN A 73 -11.37 -5.05 4.07
N LEU A 74 -10.11 -5.46 4.32
CA LEU A 74 -9.04 -5.42 3.32
C LEU A 74 -9.21 -6.45 2.19
N ARG A 75 -10.04 -7.50 2.36
CA ARG A 75 -10.23 -8.56 1.36
C ARG A 75 -10.65 -8.02 0.00
N LEU A 76 -11.66 -7.15 -0.02
CA LEU A 76 -12.17 -6.60 -1.28
C LEU A 76 -11.12 -5.74 -1.99
N ALA A 77 -10.46 -4.84 -1.27
CA ALA A 77 -9.40 -4.01 -1.83
C ALA A 77 -8.23 -4.87 -2.33
N ASN A 78 -7.87 -5.93 -1.59
CA ASN A 78 -6.84 -6.88 -1.99
C ASN A 78 -7.23 -7.68 -3.23
N LEU A 79 -8.48 -8.11 -3.37
CA LEU A 79 -8.97 -8.76 -4.59
C LEU A 79 -8.90 -7.83 -5.79
N VAL A 80 -9.35 -6.58 -5.67
CA VAL A 80 -9.24 -5.59 -6.76
C VAL A 80 -7.77 -5.37 -7.13
N ARG A 81 -6.88 -5.28 -6.15
CA ARG A 81 -5.43 -5.16 -6.39
C ARG A 81 -4.85 -6.38 -7.10
N ALA A 82 -5.33 -7.57 -6.76
CA ALA A 82 -4.88 -8.82 -7.38
C ALA A 82 -5.13 -8.84 -8.89
N PHE A 83 -6.20 -8.19 -9.36
CA PHE A 83 -6.46 -8.02 -10.79
C PHE A 83 -5.58 -6.92 -11.41
N GLY A 84 -5.42 -5.76 -10.76
CA GLY A 84 -4.67 -4.63 -11.32
C GLY A 84 -3.16 -4.85 -11.43
N GLN A 85 -2.56 -5.46 -10.41
CA GLN A 85 -1.11 -5.59 -10.29
C GLN A 85 -0.45 -6.41 -11.40
N PRO A 86 -0.95 -7.60 -11.82
CA PRO A 86 -0.38 -8.36 -12.92
C PRO A 86 -0.46 -7.62 -14.27
N PHE A 87 -1.57 -6.93 -14.54
CA PHE A 87 -1.76 -6.12 -15.75
C PHE A 87 -0.81 -4.91 -15.83
N THR A 88 -0.24 -4.50 -14.70
CA THR A 88 0.78 -3.45 -14.69
C THR A 88 2.18 -4.05 -14.88
N ILE A 89 2.55 -5.06 -14.08
CA ILE A 89 3.92 -5.56 -13.99
C ILE A 89 4.35 -6.30 -15.27
N VAL A 90 3.52 -7.20 -15.80
CA VAL A 90 3.92 -8.07 -16.91
C VAL A 90 4.03 -7.30 -18.23
N PRO A 91 3.02 -6.49 -18.63
CA PRO A 91 3.14 -5.76 -19.89
C PRO A 91 4.21 -4.66 -19.86
N ILE A 92 4.47 -4.02 -18.69
CA ILE A 92 5.52 -3.00 -18.62
C ILE A 92 6.92 -3.60 -18.81
N THR A 93 7.14 -4.83 -18.32
CA THR A 93 8.37 -5.58 -18.56
C THR A 93 8.52 -5.91 -20.05
N GLY A 94 7.43 -6.34 -20.70
CA GLY A 94 7.38 -6.56 -22.14
C GLY A 94 7.72 -5.30 -22.93
N LEU A 95 7.10 -4.17 -22.60
CA LEU A 95 7.36 -2.88 -23.25
C LEU A 95 8.82 -2.41 -23.12
N ALA A 96 9.44 -2.66 -21.98
CA ALA A 96 10.82 -2.26 -21.72
C ALA A 96 11.85 -2.98 -22.60
N VAL A 97 11.55 -4.19 -23.06
CA VAL A 97 12.47 -5.04 -23.84
C VAL A 97 12.07 -5.10 -25.32
N ALA A 98 10.83 -4.75 -25.65
CA ALA A 98 10.26 -4.92 -27.02
C ALA A 98 10.95 -4.13 -28.12
N THR A 99 11.64 -3.04 -27.78
CA THR A 99 12.34 -2.16 -28.73
C THR A 99 13.81 -2.51 -28.92
N LEU A 100 14.30 -3.56 -28.23
CA LEU A 100 15.72 -3.95 -28.26
C LEU A 100 15.93 -5.09 -29.27
N ALA A 101 17.10 -5.08 -29.94
CA ALA A 101 17.51 -6.20 -30.76
C ALA A 101 17.64 -7.48 -29.90
N ALA A 102 17.39 -8.65 -30.49
CA ALA A 102 17.39 -9.91 -29.74
C ALA A 102 18.73 -10.18 -29.01
N GLN A 103 19.85 -9.74 -29.57
CA GLN A 103 21.17 -9.84 -28.97
C GLN A 103 21.34 -8.94 -27.72
N ASP A 104 20.61 -7.84 -27.64
CA ASP A 104 20.68 -6.86 -26.55
C ASP A 104 19.58 -7.05 -25.50
N ALA A 105 18.64 -7.96 -25.74
CA ALA A 105 17.51 -8.20 -24.86
C ALA A 105 17.92 -8.62 -23.43
N GLY A 106 19.01 -9.38 -23.29
CA GLY A 106 19.57 -9.75 -21.98
C GLY A 106 20.08 -8.56 -21.21
N SER A 107 20.88 -7.68 -21.85
CA SER A 107 21.39 -6.45 -21.25
C SER A 107 20.28 -5.48 -20.90
N GLY A 108 19.27 -5.32 -21.78
CA GLY A 108 18.11 -4.49 -21.53
C GLY A 108 17.28 -4.96 -20.35
N SER A 109 17.07 -6.27 -20.22
CA SER A 109 16.37 -6.87 -19.08
C SER A 109 17.13 -6.63 -17.76
N ALA A 110 18.46 -6.72 -17.76
CA ALA A 110 19.30 -6.41 -16.61
C ALA A 110 19.15 -4.95 -16.19
N ILE A 111 19.25 -4.02 -17.13
CA ILE A 111 19.08 -2.57 -16.91
C ILE A 111 17.67 -2.28 -16.36
N PHE A 112 16.63 -2.86 -16.97
CA PHE A 112 15.26 -2.71 -16.48
C PHE A 112 15.13 -3.17 -15.02
N ASN A 113 15.70 -4.31 -14.65
CA ASN A 113 15.66 -4.82 -13.27
C ASN A 113 16.41 -3.89 -12.29
N ILE A 114 17.53 -3.29 -12.71
CA ILE A 114 18.25 -2.30 -11.90
C ILE A 114 17.36 -1.09 -11.63
N PHE A 115 16.77 -0.49 -12.67
CA PHE A 115 15.86 0.66 -12.50
C PHE A 115 14.61 0.31 -11.69
N ARG A 116 14.05 -0.88 -11.87
CA ARG A 116 12.93 -1.37 -11.08
C ARG A 116 13.28 -1.47 -9.60
N ASN A 117 14.46 -1.97 -9.27
CA ASN A 117 14.90 -2.10 -7.89
C ASN A 117 15.21 -0.73 -7.26
N ILE A 118 15.90 0.16 -7.99
CA ILE A 118 16.16 1.54 -7.54
C ILE A 118 14.83 2.28 -7.33
N GLY A 119 13.91 2.21 -8.29
CA GLY A 119 12.59 2.82 -8.18
C GLY A 119 11.77 2.26 -7.01
N GLY A 120 11.83 0.95 -6.80
CA GLY A 120 11.15 0.28 -5.69
C GLY A 120 11.70 0.70 -4.33
N SER A 121 13.02 0.72 -4.15
CA SER A 121 13.65 1.14 -2.90
C SER A 121 13.44 2.63 -2.61
N SER A 122 13.61 3.48 -3.62
CA SER A 122 13.35 4.93 -3.51
C SER A 122 11.88 5.21 -3.19
N GLY A 123 10.96 4.54 -3.87
CA GLY A 123 9.53 4.67 -3.60
C GLY A 123 9.16 4.23 -2.18
N MET A 124 9.75 3.14 -1.70
CA MET A 124 9.53 2.68 -0.32
C MET A 124 10.08 3.69 0.70
N ALA A 125 11.27 4.26 0.47
CA ALA A 125 11.87 5.27 1.35
C ALA A 125 11.01 6.55 1.41
N ILE A 126 10.52 7.03 0.26
CA ILE A 126 9.64 8.20 0.17
C ILE A 126 8.34 7.94 0.94
N LEU A 127 7.71 6.78 0.72
CA LEU A 127 6.44 6.44 1.38
C LEU A 127 6.62 6.23 2.89
N SER A 128 7.72 5.64 3.34
CA SER A 128 8.02 5.51 4.77
C SER A 128 8.21 6.87 5.43
N THR A 129 8.96 7.76 4.79
CA THR A 129 9.16 9.14 5.26
C THR A 129 7.84 9.90 5.28
N LEU A 130 7.00 9.73 4.27
CA LEU A 130 5.66 10.34 4.22
C LEU A 130 4.81 9.89 5.40
N VAL A 131 4.72 8.57 5.65
CA VAL A 131 3.95 8.03 6.78
C VAL A 131 4.44 8.59 8.10
N THR A 132 5.76 8.61 8.35
CA THR A 132 6.31 9.16 9.59
C THR A 132 6.00 10.65 9.77
N ARG A 133 6.15 11.46 8.71
CA ARG A 133 5.84 12.89 8.77
C ARG A 133 4.35 13.16 8.97
N ARG A 134 3.50 12.38 8.29
CA ARG A 134 2.04 12.54 8.41
C ARG A 134 1.55 12.03 9.75
N GLU A 135 2.12 10.97 10.29
CA GLU A 135 1.85 10.50 11.65
C GLU A 135 2.14 11.60 12.68
N GLN A 136 3.34 12.21 12.64
CA GLN A 136 3.70 13.31 13.53
C GLN A 136 2.74 14.50 13.41
N PHE A 137 2.34 14.84 12.18
CA PHE A 137 1.38 15.91 11.93
C PHE A 137 0.01 15.58 12.53
N HIS A 138 -0.51 14.38 12.31
CA HIS A 138 -1.81 13.98 12.85
C HIS A 138 -1.77 13.79 14.37
N ASP A 139 -0.66 13.26 14.92
CA ASP A 139 -0.47 13.12 16.37
C ASP A 139 -0.52 14.49 17.07
N LEU A 140 0.13 15.50 16.50
CA LEU A 140 0.05 16.88 17.02
C LEU A 140 -1.37 17.44 16.94
N ARG A 141 -2.05 17.25 15.79
CA ARG A 141 -3.41 17.77 15.59
C ARG A 141 -4.44 17.11 16.50
N ILE A 142 -4.36 15.79 16.67
CA ILE A 142 -5.23 15.09 17.62
C ILE A 142 -4.87 15.49 19.04
N GLY A 143 -3.57 15.64 19.36
CA GLY A 143 -3.08 16.07 20.67
C GLY A 143 -3.59 17.46 21.08
N GLU A 144 -3.72 18.41 20.14
CA GLU A 144 -4.32 19.73 20.38
C GLU A 144 -5.78 19.63 20.89
N LEU A 145 -6.52 18.60 20.46
CA LEU A 145 -7.91 18.36 20.86
C LEU A 145 -8.02 17.54 22.17
N VAL A 146 -7.03 16.70 22.44
CA VAL A 146 -6.97 15.83 23.63
C VAL A 146 -6.20 16.54 24.74
N THR A 147 -6.74 17.67 25.23
CA THR A 147 -6.15 18.44 26.33
C THR A 147 -6.67 17.96 27.67
N VAL A 148 -5.86 18.14 28.72
CA VAL A 148 -6.27 17.87 30.12
C VAL A 148 -7.45 18.73 30.57
N TYR A 149 -7.73 19.82 29.88
CA TYR A 149 -8.87 20.71 30.16
C TYR A 149 -10.16 20.27 29.48
N SER A 150 -10.11 19.34 28.57
CA SER A 150 -11.31 18.80 27.89
C SER A 150 -12.06 17.85 28.83
N PRO A 151 -13.37 18.10 29.10
CA PRO A 151 -14.16 17.20 29.94
C PRO A 151 -14.19 15.78 29.47
N ALA A 152 -14.21 15.55 28.13
CA ALA A 152 -14.17 14.22 27.52
C ALA A 152 -12.84 13.51 27.80
N THR A 153 -11.72 14.23 27.72
CA THR A 153 -10.39 13.69 28.05
C THR A 153 -10.29 13.31 29.52
N GLN A 154 -10.77 14.18 30.42
CA GLN A 154 -10.78 13.91 31.86
C GLN A 154 -11.64 12.67 32.20
N ALA A 155 -12.85 12.59 31.64
CA ALA A 155 -13.71 11.43 31.83
C ALA A 155 -13.05 10.13 31.33
N ARG A 156 -12.38 10.16 30.19
CA ARG A 156 -11.64 9.02 29.64
C ARG A 156 -10.45 8.64 30.52
N LEU A 157 -9.66 9.63 30.97
CA LEU A 157 -8.54 9.39 31.88
C LEU A 157 -9.01 8.76 33.19
N ALA A 158 -10.09 9.29 33.80
CA ALA A 158 -10.64 8.75 35.05
C ALA A 158 -11.11 7.30 34.88
N ALA A 159 -11.84 7.00 33.82
CA ALA A 159 -12.30 5.62 33.54
C ALA A 159 -11.13 4.63 33.35
N VAL A 160 -10.07 5.05 32.63
CA VAL A 160 -8.87 4.22 32.41
C VAL A 160 -8.09 4.07 33.71
N GLN A 161 -7.97 5.13 34.51
CA GLN A 161 -7.30 5.10 35.82
C GLN A 161 -8.01 4.15 36.79
N GLU A 162 -9.35 4.23 36.88
CA GLU A 162 -10.15 3.32 37.70
C GLU A 162 -9.94 1.84 37.33
N ASN A 163 -9.86 1.55 36.02
CA ASN A 163 -9.56 0.22 35.53
C ASN A 163 -8.16 -0.28 35.99
N PHE A 164 -7.15 0.59 36.02
CA PHE A 164 -5.81 0.23 36.49
C PHE A 164 -5.78 0.06 38.03
N VAL A 165 -6.48 0.91 38.78
CA VAL A 165 -6.62 0.76 40.22
C VAL A 165 -7.31 -0.57 40.56
N GLY A 166 -8.37 -0.92 39.82
CA GLY A 166 -9.06 -2.21 39.95
C GLY A 166 -8.18 -3.43 39.67
N LYS A 167 -7.11 -3.25 38.88
CA LYS A 167 -6.07 -4.28 38.64
C LYS A 167 -4.96 -4.29 39.70
N GLY A 168 -5.06 -3.48 40.77
CA GLY A 168 -4.12 -3.45 41.89
C GLY A 168 -2.94 -2.49 41.72
N PHE A 169 -2.97 -1.58 40.76
CA PHE A 169 -1.95 -0.55 40.63
C PHE A 169 -2.17 0.56 41.68
N ASP A 170 -1.06 1.09 42.22
CA ASP A 170 -1.10 2.30 43.04
C ASP A 170 -1.66 3.50 42.25
N ALA A 171 -2.30 4.43 42.94
CA ALA A 171 -2.98 5.58 42.33
C ALA A 171 -2.08 6.43 41.41
N THR A 172 -0.82 6.63 41.81
CA THR A 172 0.18 7.34 41.00
C THR A 172 0.59 6.58 39.75
N MET A 173 0.79 5.28 39.87
CA MET A 173 1.07 4.41 38.71
C MET A 173 -0.13 4.28 37.80
N ALA A 174 -1.35 4.13 38.34
CA ALA A 174 -2.60 4.08 37.57
C ALA A 174 -2.79 5.37 36.75
N LEU A 175 -2.53 6.54 37.34
CA LEU A 175 -2.57 7.82 36.63
C LEU A 175 -1.55 7.86 35.48
N LYS A 176 -0.29 7.48 35.74
CA LYS A 176 0.75 7.44 34.70
C LYS A 176 0.38 6.50 33.56
N GLN A 177 -0.14 5.31 33.87
CA GLN A 177 -0.60 4.33 32.88
C GLN A 177 -1.81 4.85 32.09
N SER A 178 -2.73 5.60 32.72
CA SER A 178 -3.87 6.19 32.01
C SER A 178 -3.44 7.24 30.96
N TYR A 179 -2.47 8.08 31.28
CA TYR A 179 -1.88 8.98 30.27
C TYR A 179 -1.21 8.23 29.13
N ALA A 180 -0.44 7.19 29.43
CA ALA A 180 0.21 6.38 28.43
C ALA A 180 -0.80 5.66 27.52
N ALA A 181 -1.90 5.16 28.10
CA ALA A 181 -2.98 4.52 27.36
C ALA A 181 -3.70 5.49 26.42
N VAL A 182 -4.03 6.70 26.91
CA VAL A 182 -4.66 7.74 26.05
C VAL A 182 -3.69 8.15 24.93
N LYS A 183 -2.42 8.38 25.25
CA LYS A 183 -1.39 8.71 24.25
C LYS A 183 -1.25 7.62 23.19
N SER A 184 -1.26 6.35 23.58
CA SER A 184 -1.17 5.22 22.63
C SER A 184 -2.35 5.20 21.65
N VAL A 185 -3.56 5.54 22.12
CA VAL A 185 -4.74 5.66 21.24
C VAL A 185 -4.55 6.80 20.24
N VAL A 186 -4.09 7.97 20.70
CA VAL A 186 -3.83 9.12 19.82
C VAL A 186 -2.81 8.78 18.74
N THR A 187 -1.67 8.23 19.14
CA THR A 187 -0.61 7.84 18.18
C THR A 187 -1.11 6.77 17.20
N ARG A 188 -1.89 5.81 17.67
CA ARG A 188 -2.46 4.77 16.80
C ARG A 188 -3.40 5.37 15.75
N GLU A 189 -4.31 6.26 16.12
CA GLU A 189 -5.19 6.95 15.18
C GLU A 189 -4.40 7.83 14.20
N ALA A 190 -3.34 8.49 14.68
CA ALA A 190 -2.44 9.27 13.84
C ALA A 190 -1.75 8.39 12.77
N PHE A 191 -1.33 7.17 13.13
CA PHE A 191 -0.81 6.22 12.16
C PHE A 191 -1.86 5.79 11.14
N VAL A 192 -3.10 5.51 11.55
CA VAL A 192 -4.18 5.17 10.62
C VAL A 192 -4.37 6.27 9.59
N MET A 193 -4.46 7.53 10.04
CA MET A 193 -4.61 8.70 9.15
C MET A 193 -3.39 8.86 8.23
N ALA A 194 -2.17 8.63 8.73
CA ALA A 194 -0.95 8.69 7.93
C ALA A 194 -0.92 7.61 6.83
N PHE A 195 -1.40 6.40 7.10
CA PHE A 195 -1.55 5.36 6.09
C PHE A 195 -2.61 5.70 5.05
N ASN A 196 -3.73 6.31 5.45
CA ASN A 196 -4.76 6.80 4.54
C ASN A 196 -4.17 7.82 3.55
N ASP A 197 -3.38 8.77 4.04
CA ASP A 197 -2.66 9.74 3.21
C ASP A 197 -1.66 9.06 2.26
N ALA A 198 -0.94 8.05 2.73
CA ALA A 198 0.00 7.30 1.89
C ALA A 198 -0.72 6.53 0.78
N PHE A 199 -1.87 5.91 1.04
CA PHE A 199 -2.69 5.25 0.01
C PHE A 199 -3.24 6.25 -1.00
N LEU A 200 -3.62 7.45 -0.58
CA LEU A 200 -4.03 8.52 -1.48
C LEU A 200 -2.89 8.92 -2.43
N VAL A 201 -1.69 9.13 -1.90
CA VAL A 201 -0.51 9.47 -2.72
C VAL A 201 -0.17 8.37 -3.72
N ILE A 202 -0.23 7.09 -3.30
CA ILE A 202 -0.02 5.95 -4.21
C ILE A 202 -1.10 5.92 -5.30
N SER A 203 -2.36 6.16 -4.96
CA SER A 203 -3.46 6.20 -5.92
C SER A 203 -3.23 7.29 -6.97
N ILE A 204 -2.87 8.51 -6.55
CA ILE A 204 -2.57 9.62 -7.46
C ILE A 204 -1.35 9.28 -8.35
N ALA A 205 -0.29 8.71 -7.79
CA ALA A 205 0.89 8.32 -8.54
C ALA A 205 0.55 7.27 -9.63
N LEU A 206 -0.31 6.30 -9.31
CA LEU A 206 -0.77 5.30 -10.29
C LEU A 206 -1.60 5.93 -11.41
N LEU A 207 -2.45 6.92 -11.10
CA LEU A 207 -3.21 7.66 -12.12
C LEU A 207 -2.28 8.46 -13.04
N VAL A 208 -1.26 9.10 -12.48
CA VAL A 208 -0.23 9.79 -13.27
C VAL A 208 0.53 8.80 -14.16
N CYS A 209 0.91 7.64 -13.63
CA CYS A 209 1.54 6.57 -14.42
C CYS A 209 0.63 6.06 -15.54
N ALA A 210 -0.68 5.90 -15.29
CA ALA A 210 -1.65 5.50 -16.30
C ALA A 210 -1.72 6.51 -17.47
N GLY A 211 -1.60 7.80 -17.18
CA GLY A 211 -1.48 8.84 -18.21
C GLY A 211 -0.12 8.83 -18.92
N ALA A 212 0.96 8.67 -18.16
CA ALA A 212 2.32 8.72 -18.70
C ALA A 212 2.63 7.59 -19.70
N ILE A 213 1.98 6.43 -19.57
CA ILE A 213 2.20 5.28 -20.47
C ILE A 213 1.87 5.61 -21.93
N TRP A 214 1.00 6.59 -22.19
CA TRP A 214 0.63 7.01 -23.54
C TRP A 214 1.76 7.73 -24.28
N PHE A 215 2.77 8.24 -23.56
CA PHE A 215 3.97 8.84 -24.16
C PHE A 215 5.01 7.78 -24.59
N CYS A 216 4.88 6.53 -24.17
CA CYS A 216 5.76 5.45 -24.62
C CYS A 216 5.48 5.11 -26.10
N LYS A 217 6.48 4.71 -26.89
CA LYS A 217 6.30 4.25 -28.26
C LYS A 217 5.53 2.93 -28.32
N LYS A 218 4.66 2.76 -29.31
CA LYS A 218 3.98 1.50 -29.55
C LYS A 218 4.97 0.46 -30.09
N PRO A 219 5.08 -0.75 -29.51
CA PRO A 219 5.87 -1.80 -30.11
C PRO A 219 5.34 -2.12 -31.49
N SER A 220 6.22 -2.16 -32.51
CA SER A 220 5.83 -2.56 -33.86
C SER A 220 5.45 -4.03 -33.87
N ALA A 221 4.34 -4.39 -34.52
CA ALA A 221 3.87 -5.78 -34.61
C ALA A 221 4.84 -6.71 -35.35
N GLU A 222 5.82 -6.15 -36.05
CA GLU A 222 6.84 -6.85 -36.83
C GLU A 222 7.98 -7.37 -35.94
N GLU A 223 8.27 -6.69 -34.82
CA GLU A 223 9.36 -7.06 -33.89
C GLU A 223 8.99 -8.20 -32.93
N THR A 224 7.71 -8.56 -32.84
CA THR A 224 7.24 -9.64 -31.96
C THR A 224 7.30 -11.03 -32.62
N ARG A 225 7.69 -11.13 -33.90
CA ARG A 225 7.94 -12.42 -34.56
C ARG A 225 9.36 -12.87 -34.26
N VAL A 226 9.52 -13.71 -33.23
CA VAL A 226 10.67 -14.58 -33.08
C VAL A 226 10.84 -15.36 -34.39
N PRO A 227 11.98 -15.25 -35.11
CA PRO A 227 12.22 -16.11 -36.25
C PRO A 227 12.17 -17.56 -35.78
N ALA A 228 11.26 -18.34 -36.37
CA ALA A 228 11.25 -19.77 -36.20
C ALA A 228 12.52 -20.30 -36.87
N GLY A 229 13.52 -20.62 -36.04
CA GLY A 229 14.70 -21.38 -36.42
C GLY A 229 14.60 -22.77 -35.87
#